data_d787fd58a9717616d8c120cc632eeabe
#
_entry.id   d787fd58a9717616d8c120cc632eeabe
#
_cell.length_a   1.000
_cell.length_b   1.000
_cell.length_c   1.000
_cell.angle_alpha   90.00
_cell.angle_beta   90.00
_cell.angle_gamma   90.00
#
_symmetry.space_group_name_H-M   'P 1'
#
loop_
_entity.id
_entity.type
_entity.pdbx_description
1 polymer ?
#
loop_
_entity_poly.entity_id
_entity_poly.type
_entity_poly.pdbx_seq_one_letter_code
_entity_poly.pdbx_strand_id
1 'polypeptide(L)'
;MTSPDGSTADAVVVDSLALSYGATRALDGVSFTVAAGSVTALLGPNGAGKTSTVEVCEGYRRPGSGSVRVWGLDPVRDAAALRPRVGVMLQSGGIYASSRALPVLRHLASFYARPLDVDDLAERLGLHQVRATYRRMSGGEKQRLALACALVGRPDLVFLDEPSAGMDPQARITSWEIVEQLRADGVTVVLTTHLLDEAERLADHVVVIDRGRVVAAGSPAQLTGDAEVLTFRATAGLDVAALAAELPPGALVMESPAGSYRVEALLGPEVLSAVSAWCTENGTSPHGISSGRRSLEDVFLELTGRDLRA
;
A
#
# COMPACT_ATOMS: atom_id res chain seq x y z
N MET A 1 -5.51 10.22 23.36
CA MET A 1 -4.60 10.60 24.48
C MET A 1 -3.27 10.95 23.82
N THR A 2 -2.95 12.24 23.75
CA THR A 2 -1.65 12.72 23.28
C THR A 2 -0.64 12.57 24.42
N SER A 3 0.53 12.00 24.15
CA SER A 3 1.67 12.04 25.05
C SER A 3 2.08 13.50 25.31
N PRO A 4 2.69 13.83 26.48
CA PRO A 4 3.05 15.21 26.84
C PRO A 4 4.08 15.86 25.89
N ASP A 5 4.63 15.14 24.92
CA ASP A 5 5.65 15.61 23.97
C ASP A 5 5.11 15.94 22.56
N GLY A 6 3.80 16.00 22.35
CA GLY A 6 3.23 16.32 21.04
C GLY A 6 3.44 15.23 19.96
N SER A 7 4.05 14.10 20.30
CA SER A 7 4.20 12.92 19.43
C SER A 7 2.90 12.13 19.46
N THR A 8 2.30 11.89 18.31
CA THR A 8 1.21 10.91 18.17
C THR A 8 1.73 9.55 18.66
N ALA A 9 1.00 8.94 19.60
CA ALA A 9 1.40 7.63 20.14
C ALA A 9 1.41 6.59 19.02
N ASP A 10 2.44 5.73 18.97
CA ASP A 10 2.53 4.66 17.99
C ASP A 10 1.44 3.60 18.26
N ALA A 11 0.64 3.32 17.25
CA ALA A 11 -0.37 2.26 17.29
C ALA A 11 0.24 0.87 17.09
N VAL A 12 1.26 0.77 16.22
CA VAL A 12 2.00 -0.45 15.99
C VAL A 12 3.50 -0.15 16.00
N VAL A 13 4.26 -0.98 16.71
CA VAL A 13 5.72 -0.95 16.71
C VAL A 13 6.23 -2.33 16.33
N VAL A 14 6.98 -2.41 15.26
CA VAL A 14 7.65 -3.62 14.77
C VAL A 14 9.14 -3.42 14.90
N ASP A 15 9.83 -4.31 15.63
CA ASP A 15 11.26 -4.22 15.87
C ASP A 15 11.97 -5.52 15.50
N SER A 16 12.89 -5.42 14.52
CA SER A 16 13.81 -6.46 14.06
C SER A 16 13.13 -7.82 13.78
N LEU A 17 11.92 -7.75 13.20
CA LEU A 17 11.06 -8.91 13.02
C LEU A 17 11.65 -9.90 12.01
N ALA A 18 11.85 -11.15 12.43
CA ALA A 18 12.27 -12.23 11.55
C ALA A 18 11.30 -13.42 11.62
N LEU A 19 11.03 -14.02 10.46
CA LEU A 19 10.15 -15.17 10.33
C LEU A 19 10.63 -16.09 9.20
N SER A 20 10.58 -17.40 9.43
CA SER A 20 10.91 -18.41 8.41
C SER A 20 9.82 -19.46 8.28
N TYR A 21 9.59 -19.93 7.06
CA TYR A 21 8.75 -21.08 6.72
C TYR A 21 9.64 -22.21 6.21
N GLY A 22 9.96 -23.14 7.11
CA GLY A 22 10.96 -24.17 6.82
C GLY A 22 12.32 -23.53 6.47
N ALA A 23 12.82 -23.78 5.29
CA ALA A 23 14.10 -23.21 4.81
C ALA A 23 13.97 -21.78 4.24
N THR A 24 12.74 -21.30 3.97
CA THR A 24 12.52 -20.00 3.36
C THR A 24 12.39 -18.91 4.42
N ARG A 25 13.28 -17.93 4.40
CA ARG A 25 13.22 -16.75 5.28
C ARG A 25 12.26 -15.73 4.65
N ALA A 26 11.10 -15.56 5.27
CA ALA A 26 10.05 -14.64 4.80
C ALA A 26 10.26 -13.22 5.32
N LEU A 27 10.76 -13.05 6.55
CA LEU A 27 11.09 -11.76 7.14
C LEU A 27 12.50 -11.81 7.70
N ASP A 28 13.26 -10.73 7.48
CA ASP A 28 14.69 -10.65 7.82
C ASP A 28 15.04 -9.28 8.44
N GLY A 29 14.58 -9.07 9.69
CA GLY A 29 14.88 -7.85 10.44
C GLY A 29 13.98 -6.67 10.07
N VAL A 30 12.70 -6.90 9.75
CA VAL A 30 11.73 -5.85 9.45
C VAL A 30 11.49 -4.98 10.67
N SER A 31 11.65 -3.66 10.53
CA SER A 31 11.37 -2.66 11.59
C SER A 31 10.65 -1.46 11.01
N PHE A 32 9.54 -1.06 11.62
CA PHE A 32 8.79 0.17 11.31
C PHE A 32 7.82 0.50 12.44
N THR A 33 7.25 1.71 12.40
CA THR A 33 6.19 2.15 13.30
C THR A 33 4.98 2.63 12.52
N VAL A 34 3.82 2.58 13.16
CA VAL A 34 2.54 3.09 12.65
C VAL A 34 2.00 4.11 13.64
N ALA A 35 1.88 5.34 13.22
CA ALA A 35 1.30 6.40 14.05
C ALA A 35 -0.22 6.21 14.23
N ALA A 36 -0.73 6.51 15.41
CA ALA A 36 -2.17 6.45 15.67
C ALA A 36 -2.95 7.42 14.78
N GLY A 37 -4.09 6.97 14.24
CA GLY A 37 -4.96 7.75 13.37
C GLY A 37 -4.41 8.01 11.97
N SER A 38 -3.35 7.31 11.56
CA SER A 38 -2.75 7.41 10.23
C SER A 38 -3.02 6.17 9.38
N VAL A 39 -2.80 6.31 8.08
CA VAL A 39 -2.78 5.21 7.12
C VAL A 39 -1.33 4.85 6.78
N THR A 40 -0.90 3.65 7.11
CA THR A 40 0.41 3.12 6.72
C THR A 40 0.24 2.02 5.68
N ALA A 41 0.89 2.19 4.53
CA ALA A 41 0.91 1.19 3.46
C ALA A 41 2.19 0.36 3.50
N LEU A 42 2.06 -0.97 3.59
CA LEU A 42 3.15 -1.90 3.33
C LEU A 42 3.17 -2.23 1.84
N LEU A 43 4.11 -1.66 1.11
CA LEU A 43 4.24 -1.77 -0.34
C LEU A 43 5.33 -2.79 -0.70
N GLY A 44 5.11 -3.58 -1.73
CA GLY A 44 6.11 -4.51 -2.24
C GLY A 44 5.54 -5.59 -3.15
N PRO A 45 6.38 -6.34 -3.87
CA PRO A 45 5.93 -7.38 -4.77
C PRO A 45 5.33 -8.58 -4.02
N ASN A 46 4.70 -9.47 -4.77
CA ASN A 46 4.21 -10.73 -4.21
C ASN A 46 5.38 -11.55 -3.64
N GLY A 47 5.18 -12.08 -2.43
CA GLY A 47 6.24 -12.82 -1.72
C GLY A 47 7.28 -11.95 -1.01
N ALA A 48 7.14 -10.61 -0.99
CA ALA A 48 8.07 -9.72 -0.29
C ALA A 48 8.03 -9.84 1.24
N GLY A 49 6.96 -10.44 1.81
CA GLY A 49 6.77 -10.57 3.26
C GLY A 49 5.66 -9.70 3.85
N LYS A 50 4.91 -8.96 3.05
CA LYS A 50 3.82 -8.05 3.51
C LYS A 50 2.78 -8.78 4.37
N THR A 51 2.10 -9.79 3.81
CA THR A 51 1.10 -10.60 4.52
C THR A 51 1.70 -11.25 5.76
N SER A 52 2.92 -11.80 5.69
CA SER A 52 3.59 -12.39 6.85
C SER A 52 3.85 -11.37 7.97
N THR A 53 4.18 -10.12 7.62
CA THR A 53 4.35 -9.02 8.59
C THR A 53 3.01 -8.71 9.27
N VAL A 54 1.94 -8.58 8.49
CA VAL A 54 0.59 -8.30 9.00
C VAL A 54 0.09 -9.45 9.87
N GLU A 55 0.23 -10.71 9.46
CA GLU A 55 -0.15 -11.89 10.26
C GLU A 55 0.53 -11.93 11.65
N VAL A 56 1.78 -11.43 11.75
CA VAL A 56 2.45 -11.32 13.06
C VAL A 56 1.88 -10.15 13.87
N CYS A 57 1.59 -9.01 13.25
CA CYS A 57 0.96 -7.87 13.91
C CYS A 57 -0.46 -8.20 14.43
N GLU A 58 -1.19 -9.04 13.72
CA GLU A 58 -2.51 -9.54 14.11
C GLU A 58 -2.47 -10.60 15.21
N GLY A 59 -1.28 -11.16 15.50
CA GLY A 59 -1.10 -12.24 16.46
C GLY A 59 -1.45 -13.64 15.92
N TYR A 60 -1.70 -13.79 14.63
CA TYR A 60 -1.90 -15.11 14.00
C TYR A 60 -0.61 -15.91 13.92
N ARG A 61 0.54 -15.23 13.85
CA ARG A 61 1.86 -15.88 13.82
C ARG A 61 2.75 -15.37 14.92
N ARG A 62 3.60 -16.26 15.41
CA ARG A 62 4.68 -15.88 16.30
C ARG A 62 5.93 -15.63 15.48
N PRO A 63 6.66 -14.53 15.72
CA PRO A 63 7.94 -14.31 15.08
C PRO A 63 8.98 -15.33 15.52
N GLY A 64 9.97 -15.58 14.66
CA GLY A 64 11.16 -16.35 15.01
C GLY A 64 12.10 -15.55 15.92
N SER A 65 12.20 -14.23 15.66
CA SER A 65 12.90 -13.26 16.51
C SER A 65 12.35 -11.86 16.28
N GLY A 66 12.77 -10.90 17.11
CA GLY A 66 12.22 -9.55 17.12
C GLY A 66 10.93 -9.45 17.94
N SER A 67 10.27 -8.32 17.89
CA SER A 67 9.05 -8.08 18.63
C SER A 67 8.04 -7.23 17.89
N VAL A 68 6.75 -7.39 18.23
CA VAL A 68 5.66 -6.54 17.79
C VAL A 68 4.88 -6.06 19.01
N ARG A 69 4.49 -4.79 18.98
CA ARG A 69 3.56 -4.20 19.95
C ARG A 69 2.42 -3.51 19.18
N VAL A 70 1.20 -3.79 19.59
CA VAL A 70 -0.02 -3.15 19.09
C VAL A 70 -0.66 -2.44 20.26
N TRP A 71 -0.77 -1.13 20.20
CA TRP A 71 -1.18 -0.29 21.34
C TRP A 71 -0.37 -0.60 22.62
N GLY A 72 0.95 -0.89 22.48
CA GLY A 72 1.84 -1.28 23.57
C GLY A 72 1.69 -2.71 24.05
N LEU A 73 0.72 -3.48 23.54
CA LEU A 73 0.39 -4.86 23.92
C LEU A 73 1.04 -5.88 22.98
N ASP A 74 1.32 -7.07 23.47
CA ASP A 74 1.78 -8.20 22.66
C ASP A 74 0.58 -8.87 21.96
N PRO A 75 0.53 -8.91 20.61
CA PRO A 75 -0.67 -9.36 19.90
C PRO A 75 -1.03 -10.85 20.13
N VAL A 76 -0.08 -11.67 20.59
CA VAL A 76 -0.33 -13.07 20.91
C VAL A 76 -0.72 -13.24 22.40
N ARG A 77 0.01 -12.60 23.31
CA ARG A 77 -0.21 -12.74 24.75
C ARG A 77 -1.46 -11.99 25.22
N ASP A 78 -1.65 -10.79 24.68
CA ASP A 78 -2.70 -9.86 25.10
C ASP A 78 -3.89 -9.84 24.11
N ALA A 79 -4.05 -10.90 23.29
CA ALA A 79 -5.04 -11.01 22.25
C ALA A 79 -6.48 -10.69 22.71
N ALA A 80 -6.85 -11.06 23.94
CA ALA A 80 -8.18 -10.79 24.49
C ALA A 80 -8.46 -9.27 24.64
N ALA A 81 -7.43 -8.49 24.98
CA ALA A 81 -7.55 -7.03 25.09
C ALA A 81 -7.52 -6.34 23.72
N LEU A 82 -6.84 -6.91 22.73
CA LEU A 82 -6.70 -6.34 21.39
C LEU A 82 -7.89 -6.64 20.46
N ARG A 83 -8.46 -7.86 20.51
CA ARG A 83 -9.53 -8.27 19.60
C ARG A 83 -10.73 -7.32 19.51
N PRO A 84 -11.20 -6.67 20.59
CA PRO A 84 -12.31 -5.73 20.48
C PRO A 84 -11.95 -4.40 19.78
N ARG A 85 -10.65 -4.11 19.66
CA ARG A 85 -10.10 -2.84 19.14
C ARG A 85 -9.46 -2.95 17.77
N VAL A 86 -9.24 -4.18 17.30
CA VAL A 86 -8.51 -4.46 16.04
C VAL A 86 -9.45 -5.17 15.07
N GLY A 87 -9.65 -4.55 13.92
CA GLY A 87 -10.31 -5.17 12.78
C GLY A 87 -9.29 -5.82 11.85
N VAL A 88 -9.65 -6.96 11.28
CA VAL A 88 -8.77 -7.70 10.37
C VAL A 88 -9.52 -8.09 9.13
N MET A 89 -9.00 -7.69 7.98
CA MET A 89 -9.46 -8.12 6.67
C MET A 89 -8.48 -9.12 6.09
N LEU A 90 -8.85 -10.40 6.13
CA LEU A 90 -8.03 -11.48 5.58
C LEU A 90 -8.10 -11.48 4.04
N GLN A 91 -6.97 -11.76 3.39
CA GLN A 91 -6.90 -11.93 1.94
C GLN A 91 -7.84 -13.03 1.42
N SER A 92 -8.03 -14.10 2.19
CA SER A 92 -8.97 -15.18 1.85
C SER A 92 -9.44 -15.94 3.10
N GLY A 93 -10.63 -16.53 3.01
CA GLY A 93 -11.17 -17.37 4.09
C GLY A 93 -12.03 -16.62 5.12
N GLY A 94 -12.24 -17.23 6.27
CA GLY A 94 -12.99 -16.66 7.40
C GLY A 94 -14.52 -16.68 7.25
N ILE A 95 -15.07 -16.85 6.04
CA ILE A 95 -16.51 -16.85 5.78
C ILE A 95 -16.95 -18.19 5.17
N TYR A 96 -17.98 -18.80 5.75
CA TYR A 96 -18.51 -20.05 5.21
C TYR A 96 -19.09 -19.88 3.80
N ALA A 97 -18.78 -20.82 2.91
CA ALA A 97 -19.15 -20.78 1.49
C ALA A 97 -20.67 -20.63 1.23
N SER A 98 -21.52 -21.12 2.14
CA SER A 98 -22.98 -21.06 2.07
C SER A 98 -23.60 -19.77 2.64
N SER A 99 -22.79 -18.94 3.31
CA SER A 99 -23.28 -17.74 4.00
C SER A 99 -23.62 -16.62 3.01
N ARG A 100 -24.53 -15.72 3.42
CA ARG A 100 -24.88 -14.48 2.74
C ARG A 100 -24.30 -13.29 3.51
N ALA A 101 -24.14 -12.15 2.85
CA ALA A 101 -23.49 -10.96 3.41
C ALA A 101 -24.13 -10.48 4.72
N LEU A 102 -25.40 -10.09 4.70
CA LEU A 102 -26.09 -9.51 5.87
C LEU A 102 -26.15 -10.45 7.08
N PRO A 103 -26.51 -11.75 6.93
CA PRO A 103 -26.47 -12.69 8.04
C PRO A 103 -25.08 -12.82 8.68
N VAL A 104 -23.99 -12.81 7.88
CA VAL A 104 -22.62 -12.84 8.42
C VAL A 104 -22.32 -11.58 9.22
N LEU A 105 -22.62 -10.40 8.68
CA LEU A 105 -22.37 -9.13 9.37
C LEU A 105 -23.16 -9.03 10.68
N ARG A 106 -24.43 -9.38 10.69
CA ARG A 106 -25.26 -9.41 11.91
C ARG A 106 -24.73 -10.37 12.95
N HIS A 107 -24.27 -11.55 12.50
CA HIS A 107 -23.64 -12.51 13.38
C HIS A 107 -22.35 -11.98 14.00
N LEU A 108 -21.44 -11.39 13.19
CA LEU A 108 -20.22 -10.79 13.70
C LEU A 108 -20.51 -9.60 14.63
N ALA A 109 -21.45 -8.73 14.28
CA ALA A 109 -21.86 -7.60 15.11
C ALA A 109 -22.29 -8.05 16.52
N SER A 110 -22.91 -9.22 16.66
CA SER A 110 -23.37 -9.74 17.95
C SER A 110 -22.24 -10.07 18.94
N PHE A 111 -20.97 -10.16 18.50
CA PHE A 111 -19.82 -10.36 19.37
C PHE A 111 -19.27 -9.07 19.98
N TYR A 112 -19.73 -7.91 19.54
CA TYR A 112 -19.22 -6.61 19.98
C TYR A 112 -20.24 -5.87 20.81
N ALA A 113 -19.77 -5.17 21.85
CA ALA A 113 -20.66 -4.42 22.73
C ALA A 113 -21.27 -3.16 22.06
N ARG A 114 -20.55 -2.57 21.11
CA ARG A 114 -20.95 -1.35 20.37
C ARG A 114 -20.55 -1.45 18.91
N PRO A 115 -21.15 -2.38 18.13
CA PRO A 115 -20.83 -2.53 16.73
C PRO A 115 -21.27 -1.30 15.93
N LEU A 116 -20.76 -1.17 14.70
CA LEU A 116 -21.36 -0.28 13.70
C LEU A 116 -22.77 -0.79 13.34
N ASP A 117 -23.63 0.12 12.90
CA ASP A 117 -24.91 -0.26 12.32
C ASP A 117 -24.67 -1.11 11.07
N VAL A 118 -25.24 -2.33 11.06
CA VAL A 118 -24.99 -3.31 9.99
C VAL A 118 -25.64 -2.89 8.69
N ASP A 119 -26.79 -2.25 8.76
CA ASP A 119 -27.53 -1.86 7.56
C ASP A 119 -26.87 -0.62 6.93
N ASP A 120 -26.43 0.38 7.71
CA ASP A 120 -25.63 1.51 7.22
C ASP A 120 -24.31 1.03 6.59
N LEU A 121 -23.60 0.13 7.27
CA LEU A 121 -22.33 -0.41 6.76
C LEU A 121 -22.53 -1.19 5.45
N ALA A 122 -23.59 -1.99 5.38
CA ALA A 122 -23.95 -2.76 4.21
C ALA A 122 -24.40 -1.87 3.03
N GLU A 123 -25.05 -0.76 3.29
CA GLU A 123 -25.44 0.22 2.27
C GLU A 123 -24.20 0.91 1.68
N ARG A 124 -23.32 1.44 2.52
CA ARG A 124 -22.06 2.08 2.11
C ARG A 124 -21.18 1.18 1.26
N LEU A 125 -21.17 -0.13 1.54
CA LEU A 125 -20.39 -1.14 0.79
C LEU A 125 -21.17 -1.81 -0.34
N GLY A 126 -22.41 -1.39 -0.62
CA GLY A 126 -23.24 -1.96 -1.68
C GLY A 126 -23.58 -3.44 -1.46
N LEU A 127 -23.64 -3.90 -0.20
CA LEU A 127 -23.89 -5.30 0.15
C LEU A 127 -25.37 -5.66 0.25
N HIS A 128 -26.28 -4.67 0.34
CA HIS A 128 -27.73 -4.91 0.38
C HIS A 128 -28.26 -5.60 -0.87
N GLN A 129 -27.64 -5.34 -2.02
CA GLN A 129 -28.05 -5.92 -3.30
C GLN A 129 -27.48 -7.33 -3.52
N VAL A 130 -26.50 -7.74 -2.71
CA VAL A 130 -25.80 -9.02 -2.84
C VAL A 130 -26.67 -10.14 -2.29
N ARG A 131 -27.40 -10.85 -3.17
CA ARG A 131 -28.26 -12.00 -2.82
C ARG A 131 -27.50 -13.33 -2.85
N ALA A 132 -26.35 -13.36 -3.50
CA ALA A 132 -25.54 -14.56 -3.66
C ALA A 132 -24.98 -15.07 -2.31
N THR A 133 -24.69 -16.37 -2.26
CA THR A 133 -23.88 -16.94 -1.18
C THR A 133 -22.41 -16.61 -1.43
N TYR A 134 -21.57 -16.60 -0.38
CA TYR A 134 -20.14 -16.26 -0.47
C TYR A 134 -19.41 -16.99 -1.60
N ARG A 135 -19.71 -18.31 -1.79
CA ARG A 135 -19.11 -19.08 -2.89
C ARG A 135 -19.44 -18.52 -4.28
N ARG A 136 -20.61 -17.92 -4.45
CA ARG A 136 -21.10 -17.38 -5.73
C ARG A 136 -20.87 -15.88 -5.90
N MET A 137 -20.37 -15.21 -4.89
CA MET A 137 -20.02 -13.79 -4.97
C MET A 137 -18.86 -13.57 -5.93
N SER A 138 -18.88 -12.45 -6.65
CA SER A 138 -17.74 -11.94 -7.41
C SER A 138 -16.55 -11.64 -6.48
N GLY A 139 -15.36 -11.46 -7.04
CA GLY A 139 -14.18 -11.05 -6.27
C GLY A 139 -14.41 -9.76 -5.50
N GLY A 140 -14.94 -8.73 -6.16
CA GLY A 140 -15.25 -7.44 -5.53
C GLY A 140 -16.33 -7.52 -4.44
N GLU A 141 -17.38 -8.35 -4.61
CA GLU A 141 -18.39 -8.57 -3.56
C GLU A 141 -17.79 -9.25 -2.32
N LYS A 142 -16.91 -10.23 -2.51
CA LYS A 142 -16.18 -10.89 -1.41
C LYS A 142 -15.29 -9.91 -0.66
N GLN A 143 -14.59 -9.06 -1.40
CA GLN A 143 -13.67 -8.08 -0.84
C GLN A 143 -14.43 -7.02 -0.02
N ARG A 144 -15.54 -6.48 -0.56
CA ARG A 144 -16.40 -5.55 0.19
C ARG A 144 -17.00 -6.19 1.45
N LEU A 145 -17.37 -7.46 1.39
CA LEU A 145 -17.85 -8.19 2.56
C LEU A 145 -16.73 -8.40 3.59
N ALA A 146 -15.51 -8.76 3.15
CA ALA A 146 -14.37 -8.91 4.05
C ALA A 146 -14.03 -7.59 4.76
N LEU A 147 -14.05 -6.47 4.02
CA LEU A 147 -13.89 -5.13 4.58
C LEU A 147 -14.99 -4.81 5.61
N ALA A 148 -16.26 -5.07 5.29
CA ALA A 148 -17.35 -4.89 6.24
C ALA A 148 -17.16 -5.71 7.52
N CYS A 149 -16.71 -6.96 7.39
CA CYS A 149 -16.42 -7.83 8.54
C CYS A 149 -15.31 -7.27 9.43
N ALA A 150 -14.27 -6.67 8.84
CA ALA A 150 -13.19 -6.02 9.58
C ALA A 150 -13.66 -4.78 10.35
N LEU A 151 -14.64 -4.04 9.82
CA LEU A 151 -15.10 -2.76 10.36
C LEU A 151 -16.26 -2.87 11.34
N VAL A 152 -17.06 -3.93 11.26
CA VAL A 152 -18.33 -4.04 12.02
C VAL A 152 -18.15 -3.88 13.53
N GLY A 153 -17.00 -4.27 14.08
CA GLY A 153 -16.65 -4.15 15.49
C GLY A 153 -16.34 -2.73 15.97
N ARG A 154 -16.33 -1.73 15.09
CA ARG A 154 -15.87 -0.35 15.35
C ARG A 154 -14.44 -0.33 15.90
N PRO A 155 -13.46 -0.83 15.15
CA PRO A 155 -12.08 -0.94 15.61
C PRO A 155 -11.38 0.43 15.71
N ASP A 156 -10.37 0.53 16.60
CA ASP A 156 -9.42 1.66 16.68
C ASP A 156 -8.28 1.51 15.66
N LEU A 157 -7.98 0.27 15.26
CA LEU A 157 -6.95 -0.12 14.29
C LEU A 157 -7.52 -1.19 13.34
N VAL A 158 -7.26 -1.05 12.05
CA VAL A 158 -7.64 -2.08 11.08
C VAL A 158 -6.45 -2.50 10.23
N PHE A 159 -6.28 -3.81 10.07
CA PHE A 159 -5.36 -4.41 9.11
C PHE A 159 -6.14 -4.82 7.87
N LEU A 160 -5.71 -4.35 6.69
CA LEU A 160 -6.34 -4.61 5.39
C LEU A 160 -5.32 -5.29 4.46
N ASP A 161 -5.45 -6.60 4.28
CA ASP A 161 -4.54 -7.32 3.38
C ASP A 161 -5.08 -7.28 1.94
N GLU A 162 -4.42 -6.47 1.09
CA GLU A 162 -4.77 -6.21 -0.31
C GLU A 162 -6.25 -5.83 -0.52
N PRO A 163 -6.75 -4.74 0.10
CA PRO A 163 -8.17 -4.44 0.18
C PRO A 163 -8.86 -4.23 -1.18
N SER A 164 -8.13 -3.82 -2.21
CA SER A 164 -8.66 -3.54 -3.54
C SER A 164 -8.29 -4.60 -4.59
N ALA A 165 -7.62 -5.70 -4.19
CA ALA A 165 -7.20 -6.74 -5.12
C ALA A 165 -8.38 -7.39 -5.84
N GLY A 166 -8.29 -7.52 -7.16
CA GLY A 166 -9.34 -8.15 -7.97
C GLY A 166 -10.65 -7.37 -8.09
N MET A 167 -10.68 -6.12 -7.63
CA MET A 167 -11.82 -5.21 -7.84
C MET A 167 -11.75 -4.54 -9.23
N ASP A 168 -12.93 -4.27 -9.78
CA ASP A 168 -13.03 -3.35 -10.92
C ASP A 168 -12.70 -1.91 -10.49
N PRO A 169 -12.39 -0.99 -11.44
CA PRO A 169 -11.96 0.37 -11.11
C PRO A 169 -12.96 1.14 -10.23
N GLN A 170 -14.27 0.96 -10.43
CA GLN A 170 -15.29 1.65 -9.64
C GLN A 170 -15.36 1.13 -8.20
N ALA A 171 -15.33 -0.18 -8.03
CA ALA A 171 -15.33 -0.81 -6.70
C ALA A 171 -14.05 -0.45 -5.92
N ARG A 172 -12.91 -0.30 -6.62
CA ARG A 172 -11.65 0.15 -6.02
C ARG A 172 -11.76 1.58 -5.46
N ILE A 173 -12.32 2.50 -6.24
CA ILE A 173 -12.55 3.88 -5.78
C ILE A 173 -13.39 3.89 -4.50
N THR A 174 -14.50 3.15 -4.47
CA THR A 174 -15.35 3.04 -3.27
C THR A 174 -14.57 2.48 -2.06
N SER A 175 -13.69 1.49 -2.28
CA SER A 175 -12.84 0.97 -1.20
C SER A 175 -11.87 2.03 -0.67
N TRP A 176 -11.29 2.83 -1.55
CA TRP A 176 -10.39 3.93 -1.17
C TRP A 176 -11.12 5.02 -0.37
N GLU A 177 -12.32 5.43 -0.80
CA GLU A 177 -13.16 6.39 -0.08
C GLU A 177 -13.48 5.92 1.35
N ILE A 178 -13.66 4.62 1.55
CA ILE A 178 -13.87 4.05 2.88
C ILE A 178 -12.60 4.17 3.73
N VAL A 179 -11.42 3.88 3.18
CA VAL A 179 -10.15 4.04 3.90
C VAL A 179 -9.89 5.51 4.24
N GLU A 180 -10.18 6.44 3.32
CA GLU A 180 -10.10 7.89 3.56
C GLU A 180 -11.04 8.32 4.70
N GLN A 181 -12.26 7.77 4.73
CA GLN A 181 -13.22 8.05 5.80
C GLN A 181 -12.77 7.47 7.15
N LEU A 182 -12.23 6.25 7.18
CA LEU A 182 -11.66 5.67 8.41
C LEU A 182 -10.56 6.56 8.99
N ARG A 183 -9.66 7.07 8.13
CA ARG A 183 -8.63 8.03 8.54
C ARG A 183 -9.25 9.31 9.10
N ALA A 184 -10.25 9.87 8.43
CA ALA A 184 -10.95 11.07 8.88
C ALA A 184 -11.65 10.87 10.25
N ASP A 185 -12.14 9.65 10.51
CA ASP A 185 -12.75 9.25 11.79
C ASP A 185 -11.70 8.94 12.88
N GLY A 186 -10.40 9.07 12.57
CA GLY A 186 -9.29 8.83 13.51
C GLY A 186 -8.92 7.36 13.69
N VAL A 187 -9.44 6.46 12.86
CA VAL A 187 -9.08 5.03 12.88
C VAL A 187 -7.70 4.85 12.25
N THR A 188 -6.84 4.09 12.91
CA THR A 188 -5.53 3.72 12.35
C THR A 188 -5.71 2.62 11.31
N VAL A 189 -5.06 2.76 10.17
CA VAL A 189 -5.12 1.78 9.08
C VAL A 189 -3.72 1.29 8.72
N VAL A 190 -3.54 -0.02 8.69
CA VAL A 190 -2.38 -0.67 8.08
C VAL A 190 -2.89 -1.48 6.88
N LEU A 191 -2.47 -1.12 5.69
CA LEU A 191 -2.84 -1.86 4.50
C LEU A 191 -1.61 -2.45 3.80
N THR A 192 -1.77 -3.64 3.23
CA THR A 192 -0.79 -4.16 2.29
C THR A 192 -1.26 -3.91 0.88
N THR A 193 -0.36 -3.58 0.00
CA THR A 193 -0.68 -3.42 -1.42
C THR A 193 0.53 -3.69 -2.30
N HIS A 194 0.26 -4.07 -3.54
CA HIS A 194 1.21 -4.04 -4.64
C HIS A 194 0.84 -2.96 -5.67
N LEU A 195 -0.21 -2.18 -5.40
CA LEU A 195 -0.68 -1.08 -6.24
C LEU A 195 -0.11 0.24 -5.73
N LEU A 196 0.71 0.86 -6.54
CA LEU A 196 1.41 2.10 -6.21
C LEU A 196 0.45 3.28 -6.06
N ASP A 197 -0.52 3.40 -6.96
CA ASP A 197 -1.58 4.41 -6.94
C ASP A 197 -2.42 4.34 -5.64
N GLU A 198 -2.64 3.14 -5.09
CA GLU A 198 -3.30 2.97 -3.79
C GLU A 198 -2.45 3.52 -2.65
N ALA A 199 -1.14 3.19 -2.64
CA ALA A 199 -0.22 3.70 -1.64
C ALA A 199 -0.05 5.23 -1.74
N GLU A 200 0.10 5.79 -2.96
CA GLU A 200 0.23 7.24 -3.19
C GLU A 200 -1.02 8.02 -2.73
N ARG A 201 -2.19 7.47 -3.01
CA ARG A 201 -3.46 8.13 -2.70
C ARG A 201 -3.82 8.08 -1.22
N LEU A 202 -3.63 6.93 -0.58
CA LEU A 202 -4.19 6.66 0.74
C LEU A 202 -3.21 6.85 1.89
N ALA A 203 -1.91 6.56 1.66
CA ALA A 203 -0.98 6.44 2.76
C ALA A 203 -0.43 7.79 3.22
N ASP A 204 -0.42 7.99 4.53
CA ASP A 204 0.37 9.04 5.20
C ASP A 204 1.83 8.58 5.31
N HIS A 205 2.06 7.26 5.43
CA HIS A 205 3.38 6.65 5.50
C HIS A 205 3.43 5.36 4.67
N VAL A 206 4.49 5.19 3.89
CA VAL A 206 4.74 3.99 3.08
C VAL A 206 5.98 3.29 3.61
N VAL A 207 5.88 1.98 3.78
CA VAL A 207 6.99 1.09 4.11
C VAL A 207 7.17 0.14 2.94
N VAL A 208 8.26 0.30 2.21
CA VAL A 208 8.59 -0.55 1.06
C VAL A 208 9.33 -1.79 1.54
N ILE A 209 8.76 -2.96 1.27
CA ILE A 209 9.34 -4.25 1.66
C ILE A 209 9.74 -5.02 0.39
N ASP A 210 11.01 -5.44 0.32
CA ASP A 210 11.50 -6.39 -0.67
C ASP A 210 12.29 -7.50 0.02
N ARG A 211 12.06 -8.75 -0.39
CA ARG A 211 12.74 -9.96 0.12
C ARG A 211 12.83 -10.03 1.65
N GLY A 212 11.73 -9.66 2.32
CA GLY A 212 11.62 -9.71 3.78
C GLY A 212 12.36 -8.59 4.52
N ARG A 213 12.79 -7.53 3.85
CA ARG A 213 13.48 -6.38 4.45
C ARG A 213 12.80 -5.08 4.09
N VAL A 214 12.84 -4.10 4.96
CA VAL A 214 12.45 -2.73 4.64
C VAL A 214 13.57 -2.10 3.83
N VAL A 215 13.25 -1.67 2.61
CA VAL A 215 14.20 -1.02 1.70
C VAL A 215 14.05 0.49 1.66
N ALA A 216 12.86 1.01 1.97
CA ALA A 216 12.59 2.43 2.17
C ALA A 216 11.36 2.62 3.07
N ALA A 217 11.31 3.74 3.78
CA ALA A 217 10.14 4.14 4.56
C ALA A 217 10.07 5.67 4.63
N GLY A 218 8.86 6.23 4.53
CA GLY A 218 8.62 7.66 4.57
C GLY A 218 7.21 8.03 4.08
N SER A 219 6.85 9.29 4.13
CA SER A 219 5.63 9.74 3.43
C SER A 219 5.81 9.59 1.91
N PRO A 220 4.74 9.44 1.13
CA PRO A 220 4.85 9.44 -0.34
C PRO A 220 5.70 10.59 -0.86
N ALA A 221 5.49 11.80 -0.36
CA ALA A 221 6.26 12.99 -0.74
C ALA A 221 7.75 12.90 -0.36
N GLN A 222 8.09 12.33 0.80
CA GLN A 222 9.49 12.11 1.19
C GLN A 222 10.18 11.09 0.30
N LEU A 223 9.47 10.04 -0.11
CA LEU A 223 10.03 8.97 -0.96
C LEU A 223 10.20 9.44 -2.41
N THR A 224 9.25 10.18 -2.95
CA THR A 224 9.32 10.70 -4.33
C THR A 224 10.23 11.92 -4.44
N GLY A 225 10.39 12.71 -3.37
CA GLY A 225 11.14 13.96 -3.39
C GLY A 225 10.46 15.02 -4.29
N ASP A 226 11.23 16.09 -4.58
CA ASP A 226 10.78 17.18 -5.44
C ASP A 226 11.21 16.99 -6.91
N ALA A 227 11.83 15.86 -7.26
CA ALA A 227 12.28 15.59 -8.61
C ALA A 227 11.07 15.47 -9.57
N GLU A 228 11.22 16.11 -10.71
CA GLU A 228 10.28 15.98 -11.82
C GLU A 228 10.88 15.03 -12.86
N VAL A 229 10.00 14.35 -13.58
CA VAL A 229 10.38 13.35 -14.57
C VAL A 229 9.78 13.71 -15.90
N LEU A 230 10.63 13.76 -16.93
CA LEU A 230 10.23 13.83 -18.32
C LEU A 230 10.46 12.46 -18.97
N THR A 231 9.42 11.87 -19.55
CA THR A 231 9.54 10.64 -20.34
C THR A 231 9.21 10.92 -21.79
N PHE A 232 9.94 10.27 -22.70
CA PHE A 232 9.68 10.34 -24.14
C PHE A 232 10.20 9.08 -24.83
N ARG A 233 9.74 8.87 -26.06
CA ARG A 233 10.23 7.79 -26.92
C ARG A 233 10.99 8.35 -28.10
N ALA A 234 12.09 7.69 -28.47
CA ALA A 234 12.91 8.01 -29.63
C ALA A 234 13.56 6.73 -30.17
N THR A 235 14.47 6.85 -31.14
CA THR A 235 15.28 5.72 -31.60
C THR A 235 16.06 5.12 -30.45
N ALA A 236 16.13 3.79 -30.37
CA ALA A 236 16.86 3.10 -29.32
C ALA A 236 18.38 3.24 -29.46
N GLY A 237 19.10 3.25 -28.31
CA GLY A 237 20.55 3.22 -28.24
C GLY A 237 21.24 4.55 -28.52
N LEU A 238 20.55 5.68 -28.31
CA LEU A 238 21.16 6.99 -28.40
C LEU A 238 22.05 7.28 -27.17
N ASP A 239 23.04 8.14 -27.33
CA ASP A 239 23.99 8.49 -26.27
C ASP A 239 23.31 9.36 -25.16
N VAL A 240 22.84 8.71 -24.12
CA VAL A 240 22.22 9.39 -22.96
C VAL A 240 23.19 10.28 -22.20
N ALA A 241 24.51 10.01 -22.25
CA ALA A 241 25.51 10.86 -21.59
C ALA A 241 25.66 12.20 -22.32
N ALA A 242 25.55 12.21 -23.65
CA ALA A 242 25.52 13.43 -24.43
C ALA A 242 24.31 14.31 -24.07
N LEU A 243 23.10 13.71 -23.96
CA LEU A 243 21.93 14.46 -23.52
C LEU A 243 22.10 14.99 -22.09
N ALA A 244 22.62 14.17 -21.17
CA ALA A 244 22.82 14.59 -19.78
C ALA A 244 23.76 15.78 -19.66
N ALA A 245 24.74 15.91 -20.55
CA ALA A 245 25.70 17.05 -20.58
C ALA A 245 25.06 18.39 -21.02
N GLU A 246 23.94 18.33 -21.75
CA GLU A 246 23.17 19.50 -22.22
C GLU A 246 22.09 19.94 -21.22
N LEU A 247 21.82 19.12 -20.21
CA LEU A 247 20.79 19.39 -19.23
C LEU A 247 21.34 20.12 -17.99
N PRO A 248 20.46 20.70 -17.16
CA PRO A 248 20.88 21.32 -15.90
C PRO A 248 21.72 20.39 -15.02
N PRO A 249 22.66 20.91 -14.22
CA PRO A 249 23.49 20.09 -13.33
C PRO A 249 22.64 19.22 -12.38
N GLY A 250 22.97 17.94 -12.33
CA GLY A 250 22.25 16.96 -11.51
C GLY A 250 21.13 16.23 -12.24
N ALA A 251 20.87 16.53 -13.51
CA ALA A 251 19.92 15.76 -14.32
C ALA A 251 20.43 14.34 -14.55
N LEU A 252 19.54 13.37 -14.38
CA LEU A 252 19.79 11.96 -14.69
C LEU A 252 19.03 11.57 -15.96
N VAL A 253 19.71 10.92 -16.89
CA VAL A 253 19.12 10.45 -18.14
C VAL A 253 19.30 8.94 -18.24
N MET A 254 18.21 8.23 -18.50
CA MET A 254 18.21 6.78 -18.65
C MET A 254 17.41 6.36 -19.87
N GLU A 255 17.84 5.27 -20.52
CA GLU A 255 17.05 4.56 -21.51
C GLU A 255 16.60 3.22 -20.91
N SER A 256 15.31 3.03 -20.71
CA SER A 256 14.74 1.77 -20.25
C SER A 256 13.20 1.76 -20.42
N PRO A 257 12.61 0.80 -21.18
CA PRO A 257 13.25 -0.14 -22.13
C PRO A 257 13.82 0.58 -23.37
N ALA A 258 14.47 -0.18 -24.26
CA ALA A 258 15.08 0.37 -25.50
C ALA A 258 14.10 1.30 -26.26
N GLY A 259 14.56 2.50 -26.60
CA GLY A 259 13.77 3.55 -27.25
C GLY A 259 12.83 4.33 -26.32
N SER A 260 12.81 4.04 -25.02
CA SER A 260 12.11 4.83 -24.01
C SER A 260 13.12 5.54 -23.14
N TYR A 261 13.06 6.86 -23.12
CA TYR A 261 13.99 7.73 -22.41
C TYR A 261 13.29 8.41 -21.23
N ARG A 262 14.04 8.55 -20.16
CA ARG A 262 13.61 9.20 -18.92
C ARG A 262 14.66 10.22 -18.49
N VAL A 263 14.22 11.43 -18.22
CA VAL A 263 15.02 12.53 -17.68
C VAL A 263 14.45 12.88 -16.32
N GLU A 264 15.27 12.81 -15.28
CA GLU A 264 14.98 13.31 -13.95
C GLU A 264 15.73 14.62 -13.74
N ALA A 265 15.01 15.72 -13.61
CA ALA A 265 15.55 17.05 -13.43
C ALA A 265 14.48 17.99 -12.85
N LEU A 266 14.85 19.21 -12.48
CA LEU A 266 13.87 20.30 -12.37
C LEU A 266 13.44 20.67 -13.79
N LEU A 267 12.18 20.41 -14.13
CA LEU A 267 11.68 20.58 -15.48
C LEU A 267 11.35 22.05 -15.76
N GLY A 268 12.19 22.67 -16.59
CA GLY A 268 11.93 23.98 -17.18
C GLY A 268 11.78 23.89 -18.71
N PRO A 269 11.42 24.99 -19.39
CA PRO A 269 11.37 25.05 -20.85
C PRO A 269 12.68 24.67 -21.53
N GLU A 270 13.80 24.91 -20.87
CA GLU A 270 15.15 24.55 -21.30
C GLU A 270 15.34 23.04 -21.43
N VAL A 271 14.77 22.22 -20.53
CA VAL A 271 14.87 20.75 -20.58
C VAL A 271 14.16 20.21 -21.81
N LEU A 272 12.94 20.69 -22.09
CA LEU A 272 12.17 20.31 -23.29
C LEU A 272 12.90 20.73 -24.58
N SER A 273 13.51 21.92 -24.57
CA SER A 273 14.28 22.44 -25.71
C SER A 273 15.51 21.59 -25.96
N ALA A 274 16.28 21.24 -24.91
CA ALA A 274 17.48 20.40 -25.00
C ALA A 274 17.12 18.99 -25.54
N VAL A 275 16.07 18.36 -24.99
CA VAL A 275 15.60 17.04 -25.47
C VAL A 275 15.20 17.10 -26.96
N SER A 276 14.49 18.15 -27.38
CA SER A 276 14.06 18.30 -28.77
C SER A 276 15.24 18.53 -29.71
N ALA A 277 16.21 19.35 -29.32
CA ALA A 277 17.43 19.60 -30.08
C ALA A 277 18.26 18.31 -30.22
N TRP A 278 18.52 17.64 -29.11
CA TRP A 278 19.25 16.38 -29.06
C TRP A 278 18.59 15.29 -29.95
N CYS A 279 17.28 15.12 -29.89
CA CYS A 279 16.59 14.20 -30.80
C CYS A 279 16.79 14.58 -32.27
N THR A 280 16.71 15.88 -32.61
CA THR A 280 16.89 16.38 -33.96
C THR A 280 18.31 16.11 -34.47
N GLU A 281 19.34 16.35 -33.70
CA GLU A 281 20.75 16.09 -34.00
C GLU A 281 21.00 14.58 -34.24
N ASN A 282 20.30 13.72 -33.53
CA ASN A 282 20.36 12.29 -33.71
C ASN A 282 19.39 11.76 -34.81
N GLY A 283 18.83 12.64 -35.63
CA GLY A 283 17.96 12.27 -36.76
C GLY A 283 16.63 11.60 -36.37
N THR A 284 16.15 11.87 -35.16
CA THR A 284 14.89 11.33 -34.64
C THR A 284 14.00 12.45 -34.10
N SER A 285 12.75 12.13 -33.79
CA SER A 285 11.81 13.04 -33.14
C SER A 285 11.28 12.43 -31.86
N PRO A 286 11.16 13.18 -30.77
CA PRO A 286 10.60 12.67 -29.55
C PRO A 286 9.09 12.44 -29.70
N HIS A 287 8.59 11.30 -29.25
CA HIS A 287 7.18 10.93 -29.28
C HIS A 287 6.68 10.59 -27.87
N GLY A 288 5.39 10.84 -27.64
CA GLY A 288 4.78 10.48 -26.35
C GLY A 288 5.43 11.19 -25.17
N ILE A 289 5.78 12.46 -25.34
CA ILE A 289 6.38 13.27 -24.29
C ILE A 289 5.35 13.40 -23.14
N SER A 290 5.76 13.02 -21.94
CA SER A 290 5.00 13.19 -20.71
C SER A 290 5.91 13.77 -19.65
N SER A 291 5.41 14.73 -18.90
CA SER A 291 6.11 15.32 -17.76
C SER A 291 5.26 15.21 -16.50
N GLY A 292 5.87 14.96 -15.38
CA GLY A 292 5.18 14.85 -14.11
C GLY A 292 6.16 14.81 -12.94
N ARG A 293 5.62 14.73 -11.73
CA ARG A 293 6.44 14.46 -10.55
C ARG A 293 6.89 13.00 -10.56
N ARG A 294 8.04 12.74 -9.95
CA ARG A 294 8.50 11.38 -9.67
C ARG A 294 7.43 10.63 -8.87
N SER A 295 7.11 9.42 -9.28
CA SER A 295 6.09 8.57 -8.64
C SER A 295 6.72 7.55 -7.70
N LEU A 296 5.90 6.91 -6.84
CA LEU A 296 6.37 5.76 -6.08
C LEU A 296 6.79 4.58 -6.97
N GLU A 297 6.26 4.47 -8.20
CA GLU A 297 6.69 3.46 -9.19
C GLU A 297 8.16 3.67 -9.56
N ASP A 298 8.55 4.90 -9.76
CA ASP A 298 9.93 5.27 -10.07
C ASP A 298 10.89 4.94 -8.93
N VAL A 299 10.49 5.29 -7.71
CA VAL A 299 11.25 4.97 -6.49
C VAL A 299 11.38 3.46 -6.31
N PHE A 300 10.29 2.73 -6.53
CA PHE A 300 10.28 1.28 -6.37
C PHE A 300 11.20 0.58 -7.38
N LEU A 301 11.13 0.99 -8.65
CA LEU A 301 12.01 0.46 -9.72
C LEU A 301 13.49 0.69 -9.39
N GLU A 302 13.83 1.89 -8.92
CA GLU A 302 15.21 2.22 -8.54
C GLU A 302 15.71 1.36 -7.38
N LEU A 303 14.90 1.19 -6.33
CA LEU A 303 15.29 0.44 -5.13
C LEU A 303 15.38 -1.07 -5.34
N THR A 304 14.54 -1.62 -6.21
CA THR A 304 14.40 -3.08 -6.36
C THR A 304 14.92 -3.63 -7.68
N GLY A 305 15.10 -2.77 -8.69
CA GLY A 305 15.46 -3.15 -10.06
C GLY A 305 14.37 -3.96 -10.77
N ARG A 306 13.13 -3.92 -10.29
CA ARG A 306 12.00 -4.70 -10.81
C ARG A 306 10.73 -3.87 -10.90
N ASP A 307 9.92 -4.14 -11.91
CA ASP A 307 8.55 -3.64 -12.00
C ASP A 307 7.63 -4.44 -11.03
N LEU A 308 6.76 -3.74 -10.30
CA LEU A 308 5.73 -4.38 -9.45
C LEU A 308 4.68 -5.14 -10.26
N ARG A 309 4.57 -4.84 -11.55
CA ARG A 309 3.59 -5.44 -12.47
C ARG A 309 4.11 -6.68 -13.19
N ALA A 310 5.35 -7.09 -12.94
CA ALA A 310 5.99 -8.26 -13.58
C ALA A 310 5.66 -9.57 -12.86
#